data_56fb708452f6c2c9e1d1c35ba8e15da3
#
_entry.id   56fb708452f6c2c9e1d1c35ba8e15da3
#
_cell.length_a   1.000
_cell.length_b   1.000
_cell.length_c   1.000
_cell.angle_alpha   90.00
_cell.angle_beta   90.00
_cell.angle_gamma   90.00
#
_symmetry.space_group_name_H-M   'P 1'
#
loop_
_entity.id
_entity.type
_entity.pdbx_description
1 polymer ?
#
loop_
_entity_poly.entity_id
_entity_poly.type
_entity_poly.pdbx_seq_one_letter_code
_entity_poly.pdbx_strand_id
1 'polypeptide(L)'
;MKKILLSFTLLAMAASIVGCSQQAKWNHKQKQAMREALREYRDMVYLADLTEPEFVIFTDNVANDIEMVYPVYTTFIEMPGVNDTVDMFVVTTIVEELNADAHNMRHIYPYRYLVSEGMLPDKLSLEQQRQFYKCFAQKVNQQFATMEQFVGAVLADTTAQSQIAQLQSQCANDLFDWVIEVDEVDVIE
;
A
#
# COMPACT_ATOMS: atom_id res chain seq x y z
N MET A 1 -4.62 10.63 -14.61
CA MET A 1 -3.67 9.50 -14.42
C MET A 1 -2.59 9.58 -15.49
N LYS A 2 -1.37 9.95 -15.11
CA LYS A 2 -0.23 9.91 -16.02
C LYS A 2 0.13 8.44 -16.19
N LYS A 3 -0.02 7.90 -17.40
CA LYS A 3 0.52 6.60 -17.76
C LYS A 3 2.04 6.69 -17.63
N ILE A 4 2.59 6.13 -16.54
CA ILE A 4 4.01 5.95 -16.40
C ILE A 4 4.36 4.80 -17.33
N LEU A 5 4.94 5.13 -18.48
CA LEU A 5 5.53 4.15 -19.38
C LEU A 5 6.79 3.63 -18.69
N LEU A 6 6.68 2.47 -18.06
CA LEU A 6 7.83 1.71 -17.58
C LEU A 6 8.68 1.36 -18.82
N SER A 7 9.72 2.14 -19.07
CA SER A 7 10.76 1.70 -19.99
C SER A 7 11.58 0.61 -19.32
N PHE A 8 11.09 -0.63 -19.34
CA PHE A 8 11.90 -1.80 -19.07
C PHE A 8 12.97 -1.96 -20.16
N THR A 9 13.98 -1.12 -20.15
CA THR A 9 15.25 -1.41 -20.80
C THR A 9 16.02 -2.39 -19.93
N LEU A 10 15.44 -3.56 -19.69
CA LEU A 10 16.15 -4.65 -19.04
C LEU A 10 17.08 -5.29 -20.06
N LEU A 11 18.36 -5.10 -19.83
CA LEU A 11 19.46 -5.71 -20.54
C LEU A 11 19.21 -7.22 -20.65
N ALA A 12 18.82 -7.69 -21.84
CA ALA A 12 18.73 -9.10 -22.17
C ALA A 12 20.12 -9.72 -22.14
N MET A 13 20.57 -10.24 -20.99
CA MET A 13 21.70 -11.17 -20.94
C MET A 13 21.15 -12.58 -21.13
N ALA A 14 21.12 -13.01 -22.38
CA ALA A 14 20.95 -14.40 -22.77
C ALA A 14 22.13 -15.22 -22.21
N ALA A 15 21.86 -16.03 -21.17
CA ALA A 15 22.70 -17.13 -20.79
C ALA A 15 21.92 -18.43 -20.93
N SER A 16 22.09 -19.07 -22.10
CA SER A 16 21.67 -20.44 -22.37
C SER A 16 22.42 -21.41 -21.45
N ILE A 17 21.70 -22.05 -20.53
CA ILE A 17 22.17 -23.26 -19.87
C ILE A 17 21.07 -24.31 -19.98
N VAL A 18 21.35 -25.32 -20.81
CA VAL A 18 20.61 -26.59 -20.92
C VAL A 18 20.92 -27.42 -19.67
N GLY A 19 19.89 -27.91 -18.98
CA GLY A 19 20.09 -29.00 -18.04
C GLY A 19 19.13 -29.04 -16.85
N CYS A 20 18.31 -30.07 -16.82
CA CYS A 20 17.52 -30.60 -15.69
C CYS A 20 16.33 -29.78 -15.19
N SER A 21 15.17 -30.42 -15.19
CA SER A 21 13.87 -29.98 -14.71
C SER A 21 13.81 -29.74 -13.18
N GLN A 22 14.59 -28.83 -12.68
CA GLN A 22 14.28 -28.11 -11.46
C GLN A 22 13.41 -26.93 -11.89
N GLN A 23 12.25 -26.75 -11.27
CA GLN A 23 11.46 -25.55 -11.43
C GLN A 23 12.39 -24.35 -11.40
N ALA A 24 12.46 -23.61 -12.53
CA ALA A 24 13.45 -22.56 -12.71
C ALA A 24 13.13 -21.42 -11.75
N LYS A 25 13.71 -21.45 -10.56
CA LYS A 25 13.62 -20.36 -9.61
C LYS A 25 14.40 -19.16 -10.10
N TRP A 26 13.92 -17.98 -9.79
CA TRP A 26 14.62 -16.74 -10.09
C TRP A 26 15.99 -16.71 -9.39
N ASN A 27 17.02 -16.36 -10.12
CA ASN A 27 18.33 -16.18 -9.54
C ASN A 27 18.43 -14.83 -8.80
N HIS A 28 19.48 -14.65 -8.02
CA HIS A 28 19.68 -13.45 -7.21
C HIS A 28 19.65 -12.15 -8.04
N LYS A 29 20.22 -12.16 -9.26
CA LYS A 29 20.22 -10.97 -10.14
C LYS A 29 18.82 -10.64 -10.64
N GLN A 30 18.00 -11.64 -10.92
CA GLN A 30 16.61 -11.47 -11.35
C GLN A 30 15.76 -10.91 -10.21
N LYS A 31 15.92 -11.43 -8.98
CA LYS A 31 15.26 -10.87 -7.81
C LYS A 31 15.69 -9.44 -7.53
N GLN A 32 16.97 -9.13 -7.65
CA GLN A 32 17.48 -7.78 -7.50
C GLN A 32 16.91 -6.83 -8.58
N ALA A 33 16.81 -7.28 -9.83
CA ALA A 33 16.20 -6.48 -10.90
C ALA A 33 14.71 -6.20 -10.62
N MET A 34 13.97 -7.18 -10.09
CA MET A 34 12.59 -6.97 -9.69
C MET A 34 12.47 -5.96 -8.54
N ARG A 35 13.28 -6.07 -7.49
CA ARG A 35 13.31 -5.09 -6.39
C ARG A 35 13.58 -3.68 -6.87
N GLU A 36 14.51 -3.53 -7.82
CA GLU A 36 14.83 -2.21 -8.39
C GLU A 36 13.64 -1.66 -9.19
N ALA A 37 12.94 -2.50 -9.96
CA ALA A 37 11.73 -2.10 -10.65
C ALA A 37 10.61 -1.70 -9.66
N LEU A 38 10.47 -2.41 -8.54
CA LEU A 38 9.49 -2.11 -7.50
C LEU A 38 9.75 -0.78 -6.76
N ARG A 39 10.92 -0.16 -6.89
CA ARG A 39 11.19 1.17 -6.31
C ARG A 39 10.27 2.27 -6.86
N GLU A 40 9.68 2.06 -8.02
CA GLU A 40 8.71 3.01 -8.59
C GLU A 40 7.44 3.15 -7.74
N TYR A 41 7.12 2.12 -6.94
CA TYR A 41 5.98 2.14 -6.03
C TYR A 41 6.26 2.85 -4.70
N ARG A 42 7.52 3.31 -4.48
CA ARG A 42 7.96 3.89 -3.20
C ARG A 42 7.09 5.05 -2.73
N ASP A 43 6.54 5.82 -3.66
CA ASP A 43 5.71 7.00 -3.38
C ASP A 43 4.22 6.68 -3.20
N MET A 44 3.82 5.41 -3.25
CA MET A 44 2.44 5.02 -2.92
C MET A 44 2.17 5.25 -1.42
N VAL A 45 0.93 5.64 -1.10
CA VAL A 45 0.50 6.11 0.23
C VAL A 45 0.99 5.22 1.38
N TYR A 46 0.90 3.91 1.27
CA TYR A 46 1.37 2.98 2.31
C TYR A 46 2.90 2.83 2.30
N LEU A 47 3.49 2.73 1.12
CA LEU A 47 4.91 2.41 0.94
C LEU A 47 5.82 3.61 1.21
N ALA A 48 5.31 4.83 1.06
CA ALA A 48 6.06 6.07 1.29
C ALA A 48 6.56 6.21 2.74
N ASP A 49 5.83 5.66 3.69
CA ASP A 49 6.16 5.76 5.12
C ASP A 49 6.99 4.59 5.66
N LEU A 50 7.23 3.55 4.85
CA LEU A 50 8.10 2.45 5.25
C LEU A 50 9.55 2.95 5.38
N THR A 51 10.28 2.44 6.36
CA THR A 51 11.73 2.60 6.40
C THR A 51 12.38 1.83 5.26
N GLU A 52 13.63 2.15 4.90
CA GLU A 52 14.31 1.41 3.82
C GLU A 52 14.40 -0.12 4.09
N PRO A 53 14.69 -0.61 5.31
CA PRO A 53 14.65 -2.03 5.60
C PRO A 53 13.25 -2.66 5.41
N GLU A 54 12.19 -1.99 5.85
CA GLU A 54 10.80 -2.46 5.67
C GLU A 54 10.42 -2.51 4.20
N PHE A 55 10.80 -1.50 3.43
CA PHE A 55 10.55 -1.47 1.99
C PHE A 55 11.30 -2.59 1.25
N VAL A 56 12.52 -2.92 1.68
CA VAL A 56 13.27 -4.07 1.13
C VAL A 56 12.54 -5.38 1.42
N ILE A 57 12.02 -5.57 2.63
CA ILE A 57 11.22 -6.75 3.00
C ILE A 57 9.96 -6.82 2.13
N PHE A 58 9.24 -5.72 2.00
CA PHE A 58 8.05 -5.63 1.15
C PHE A 58 8.37 -6.04 -0.30
N THR A 59 9.41 -5.47 -0.91
CA THR A 59 9.79 -5.80 -2.29
C THR A 59 10.26 -7.25 -2.44
N ASP A 60 10.85 -7.84 -1.40
CA ASP A 60 11.19 -9.26 -1.38
C ASP A 60 9.94 -10.15 -1.35
N ASN A 61 8.93 -9.78 -0.57
CA ASN A 61 7.66 -10.50 -0.50
C ASN A 61 6.98 -10.49 -1.88
N VAL A 62 6.79 -9.30 -2.48
CA VAL A 62 6.23 -9.18 -3.84
C VAL A 62 7.00 -10.02 -4.85
N ALA A 63 8.33 -9.96 -4.86
CA ALA A 63 9.15 -10.73 -5.80
C ALA A 63 9.04 -12.25 -5.58
N ASN A 64 8.90 -12.70 -4.34
CA ASN A 64 8.70 -14.11 -4.00
C ASN A 64 7.31 -14.62 -4.43
N ASP A 65 6.27 -13.81 -4.25
CA ASP A 65 4.91 -14.15 -4.65
C ASP A 65 4.78 -14.24 -6.17
N ILE A 66 5.39 -13.29 -6.89
CA ILE A 66 5.48 -13.37 -8.35
C ILE A 66 6.25 -14.62 -8.79
N GLU A 67 7.41 -14.92 -8.18
CA GLU A 67 8.20 -16.13 -8.48
C GLU A 67 7.39 -17.41 -8.26
N MET A 68 6.57 -17.43 -7.20
CA MET A 68 5.76 -18.61 -6.85
C MET A 68 4.74 -18.91 -7.94
N VAL A 69 4.13 -17.88 -8.54
CA VAL A 69 3.14 -18.01 -9.62
C VAL A 69 3.83 -18.12 -10.98
N TYR A 70 4.93 -17.41 -11.19
CA TYR A 70 5.69 -17.34 -12.44
C TYR A 70 7.15 -17.77 -12.23
N PRO A 71 7.43 -19.07 -12.15
CA PRO A 71 8.77 -19.57 -11.79
C PRO A 71 9.84 -19.32 -12.87
N VAL A 72 9.44 -19.01 -14.11
CA VAL A 72 10.36 -18.70 -15.19
C VAL A 72 10.41 -17.21 -15.44
N TYR A 73 11.45 -16.54 -14.96
CA TYR A 73 11.62 -15.08 -14.99
C TYR A 73 11.46 -14.48 -16.40
N THR A 74 12.12 -15.06 -17.41
CA THR A 74 12.08 -14.55 -18.78
C THR A 74 10.66 -14.60 -19.37
N THR A 75 9.93 -15.67 -19.09
CA THR A 75 8.53 -15.81 -19.53
C THR A 75 7.65 -14.76 -18.85
N PHE A 76 7.91 -14.47 -17.58
CA PHE A 76 7.17 -13.46 -16.83
C PHE A 76 7.38 -12.06 -17.40
N ILE A 77 8.63 -11.63 -17.58
CA ILE A 77 8.91 -10.25 -18.04
C ILE A 77 8.53 -10.00 -19.50
N GLU A 78 8.40 -11.06 -20.31
CA GLU A 78 8.01 -10.98 -21.73
C GLU A 78 6.49 -11.13 -21.95
N MET A 79 5.73 -11.43 -20.88
CA MET A 79 4.28 -11.61 -21.03
C MET A 79 3.55 -10.29 -21.28
N PRO A 80 2.49 -10.28 -22.11
CA PRO A 80 1.62 -9.13 -22.25
C PRO A 80 0.97 -8.75 -20.91
N GLY A 81 0.93 -7.46 -20.57
CA GLY A 81 0.32 -6.98 -19.31
C GLY A 81 1.14 -7.27 -18.06
N VAL A 82 2.45 -7.48 -18.18
CA VAL A 82 3.35 -7.70 -17.03
C VAL A 82 3.22 -6.59 -15.99
N ASN A 83 3.06 -5.33 -16.40
CA ASN A 83 2.92 -4.21 -15.47
C ASN A 83 1.62 -4.32 -14.66
N ASP A 84 0.49 -4.59 -15.31
CA ASP A 84 -0.79 -4.79 -14.63
C ASP A 84 -0.71 -5.96 -13.64
N THR A 85 0.06 -6.99 -13.99
CA THR A 85 0.31 -8.14 -13.11
C THR A 85 1.16 -7.75 -11.90
N VAL A 86 2.22 -6.97 -12.10
CA VAL A 86 3.05 -6.44 -11.00
C VAL A 86 2.21 -5.54 -10.10
N ASP A 87 1.41 -4.63 -10.66
CA ASP A 87 0.49 -3.76 -9.91
C ASP A 87 -0.45 -4.60 -9.02
N MET A 88 -1.01 -5.68 -9.56
CA MET A 88 -1.87 -6.60 -8.81
C MET A 88 -1.12 -7.24 -7.63
N PHE A 89 0.11 -7.73 -7.83
CA PHE A 89 0.90 -8.33 -6.75
C PHE A 89 1.28 -7.30 -5.69
N VAL A 90 1.66 -6.08 -6.08
CA VAL A 90 1.94 -4.98 -5.14
C VAL A 90 0.71 -4.69 -4.28
N VAL A 91 -0.46 -4.52 -4.88
CA VAL A 91 -1.70 -4.26 -4.14
C VAL A 91 -2.07 -5.44 -3.24
N THR A 92 -1.94 -6.68 -3.74
CA THR A 92 -2.24 -7.88 -2.94
C THR A 92 -1.31 -7.98 -1.72
N THR A 93 0.00 -7.78 -1.91
CA THR A 93 0.97 -7.82 -0.80
C THR A 93 0.69 -6.71 0.22
N ILE A 94 0.33 -5.50 -0.23
CA ILE A 94 -0.11 -4.42 0.67
C ILE A 94 -1.32 -4.90 1.50
N VAL A 95 -2.32 -5.49 0.85
CA VAL A 95 -3.53 -5.96 1.53
C VAL A 95 -3.24 -7.07 2.53
N GLU A 96 -2.34 -8.00 2.19
CA GLU A 96 -1.96 -9.11 3.05
C GLU A 96 -1.13 -8.66 4.27
N GLU A 97 -0.29 -7.64 4.09
CA GLU A 97 0.50 -7.05 5.18
C GLU A 97 -0.32 -6.08 6.05
N LEU A 98 -1.43 -5.55 5.53
CA LEU A 98 -2.30 -4.63 6.24
C LEU A 98 -3.27 -5.38 7.17
N ASN A 99 -2.90 -5.42 8.45
CA ASN A 99 -3.90 -5.60 9.49
C ASN A 99 -4.46 -4.22 9.88
N ALA A 100 -5.75 -4.12 10.17
CA ALA A 100 -6.31 -2.90 10.72
C ALA A 100 -5.90 -2.78 12.20
N ASP A 101 -4.66 -2.42 12.43
CA ASP A 101 -4.09 -2.10 13.73
C ASP A 101 -3.55 -0.65 13.75
N ALA A 102 -3.22 -0.19 14.95
CA ALA A 102 -2.77 1.18 15.15
C ALA A 102 -1.45 1.52 14.41
N HIS A 103 -0.59 0.52 14.17
CA HIS A 103 0.66 0.71 13.48
C HIS A 103 0.41 0.99 12.00
N ASN A 104 -0.35 0.12 11.32
CA ASN A 104 -0.67 0.26 9.90
C ASN A 104 -1.54 1.49 9.61
N MET A 105 -2.51 1.81 10.49
CA MET A 105 -3.29 3.04 10.35
C MET A 105 -2.42 4.30 10.41
N ARG A 106 -1.36 4.29 11.21
CA ARG A 106 -0.40 5.39 11.27
C ARG A 106 0.45 5.51 10.00
N HIS A 107 0.77 4.41 9.34
CA HIS A 107 1.51 4.43 8.07
C HIS A 107 0.64 4.93 6.92
N ILE A 108 -0.63 4.50 6.85
CA ILE A 108 -1.56 4.93 5.80
C ILE A 108 -1.94 6.41 5.96
N TYR A 109 -2.16 6.84 7.21
CA TYR A 109 -2.54 8.20 7.57
C TYR A 109 -1.56 8.78 8.59
N PRO A 110 -0.39 9.28 8.17
CA PRO A 110 0.59 9.86 9.07
C PRO A 110 0.03 11.02 9.88
N TYR A 111 0.44 11.16 11.14
CA TYR A 111 -0.05 12.21 12.03
C TYR A 111 0.07 13.61 11.42
N ARG A 112 1.19 13.90 10.76
CA ARG A 112 1.40 15.19 10.10
C ARG A 112 0.39 15.46 8.98
N TYR A 113 0.05 14.43 8.24
CA TYR A 113 -0.99 14.52 7.21
C TYR A 113 -2.35 14.84 7.84
N LEU A 114 -2.76 14.11 8.88
CA LEU A 114 -4.03 14.35 9.57
C LEU A 114 -4.11 15.75 10.21
N VAL A 115 -2.99 16.28 10.69
CA VAL A 115 -2.91 17.67 11.16
C VAL A 115 -3.05 18.67 10.01
N SER A 116 -2.40 18.44 8.86
CA SER A 116 -2.52 19.35 7.70
C SER A 116 -3.93 19.39 7.12
N GLU A 117 -4.66 18.27 7.20
CA GLU A 117 -6.08 18.19 6.80
C GLU A 117 -7.04 18.69 7.89
N GLY A 118 -6.54 19.18 9.00
CA GLY A 118 -7.38 19.64 10.11
C GLY A 118 -8.08 18.54 10.91
N MET A 119 -7.79 17.29 10.61
CA MET A 119 -8.41 16.11 11.26
C MET A 119 -7.93 15.91 12.70
N LEU A 120 -6.76 16.40 13.06
CA LEU A 120 -6.19 16.28 14.40
C LEU A 120 -5.54 17.58 14.86
N PRO A 121 -5.53 17.85 16.20
CA PRO A 121 -4.75 18.94 16.77
C PRO A 121 -3.24 18.79 16.54
N ASP A 122 -2.53 19.90 16.40
CA ASP A 122 -1.09 19.96 16.06
C ASP A 122 -0.14 19.54 17.21
N LYS A 123 -0.64 19.32 18.42
CA LYS A 123 0.18 19.12 19.64
C LYS A 123 -0.22 17.89 20.47
N LEU A 124 -0.61 16.81 19.80
CA LEU A 124 -0.89 15.57 20.52
C LEU A 124 0.41 14.89 20.97
N SER A 125 0.44 14.45 22.23
CA SER A 125 1.50 13.58 22.75
C SER A 125 1.53 12.24 22.00
N LEU A 126 2.66 11.52 22.05
CA LEU A 126 2.77 10.19 21.43
C LEU A 126 1.72 9.21 21.97
N GLU A 127 1.35 9.32 23.24
CA GLU A 127 0.32 8.46 23.82
C GLU A 127 -1.07 8.79 23.27
N GLN A 128 -1.41 10.07 23.13
CA GLN A 128 -2.66 10.50 22.51
C GLN A 128 -2.74 10.07 21.02
N GLN A 129 -1.63 10.17 20.28
CA GLN A 129 -1.57 9.65 18.91
C GLN A 129 -1.82 8.15 18.86
N ARG A 130 -1.23 7.36 19.79
CA ARG A 130 -1.49 5.91 19.88
C ARG A 130 -2.95 5.60 20.17
N GLN A 131 -3.57 6.35 21.09
CA GLN A 131 -4.99 6.20 21.42
C GLN A 131 -5.87 6.48 20.19
N PHE A 132 -5.57 7.53 19.46
CA PHE A 132 -6.27 7.85 18.21
C PHE A 132 -6.17 6.70 17.20
N TYR A 133 -4.97 6.24 16.87
CA TYR A 133 -4.80 5.18 15.89
C TYR A 133 -5.42 3.85 16.33
N LYS A 134 -5.44 3.56 17.62
CA LYS A 134 -6.15 2.41 18.16
C LYS A 134 -7.67 2.54 17.98
N CYS A 135 -8.24 3.70 18.26
CA CYS A 135 -9.66 3.99 18.02
C CYS A 135 -9.97 3.86 16.52
N PHE A 136 -9.17 4.49 15.68
CA PHE A 136 -9.37 4.50 14.24
C PHE A 136 -9.31 3.07 13.65
N ALA A 137 -8.30 2.28 14.03
CA ALA A 137 -8.21 0.87 13.63
C ALA A 137 -9.44 0.05 14.06
N GLN A 138 -9.96 0.27 15.27
CA GLN A 138 -11.19 -0.40 15.73
C GLN A 138 -12.40 -0.02 14.89
N LYS A 139 -12.57 1.26 14.56
CA LYS A 139 -13.69 1.73 13.72
C LYS A 139 -13.56 1.20 12.27
N VAL A 140 -12.35 1.15 11.72
CA VAL A 140 -12.09 0.54 10.41
C VAL A 140 -12.52 -0.93 10.40
N ASN A 141 -12.12 -1.71 11.40
CA ASN A 141 -12.51 -3.12 11.53
C ASN A 141 -14.03 -3.33 11.71
N GLN A 142 -14.73 -2.34 12.24
CA GLN A 142 -16.21 -2.40 12.38
C GLN A 142 -16.92 -2.01 11.08
N GLN A 143 -16.35 -1.09 10.32
CA GLN A 143 -16.96 -0.53 9.11
C GLN A 143 -16.69 -1.37 7.86
N PHE A 144 -15.50 -1.93 7.75
CA PHE A 144 -15.06 -2.70 6.58
C PHE A 144 -14.96 -4.19 6.94
N ALA A 145 -15.63 -5.04 6.17
CA ALA A 145 -15.64 -6.49 6.41
C ALA A 145 -14.27 -7.12 6.10
N THR A 146 -13.50 -6.53 5.18
CA THR A 146 -12.16 -7.00 4.78
C THR A 146 -11.21 -5.81 4.60
N MET A 147 -9.90 -6.07 4.73
CA MET A 147 -8.87 -5.06 4.45
C MET A 147 -8.87 -4.62 2.99
N GLU A 148 -9.19 -5.51 2.07
CA GLU A 148 -9.34 -5.20 0.64
C GLU A 148 -10.41 -4.12 0.41
N GLN A 149 -11.55 -4.19 1.10
CA GLN A 149 -12.57 -3.15 1.03
C GLN A 149 -12.07 -1.82 1.59
N PHE A 150 -11.33 -1.85 2.69
CA PHE A 150 -10.73 -0.63 3.25
C PHE A 150 -9.68 -0.02 2.33
N VAL A 151 -8.75 -0.83 1.80
CA VAL A 151 -7.73 -0.36 0.83
C VAL A 151 -8.40 0.16 -0.44
N GLY A 152 -9.43 -0.54 -0.93
CA GLY A 152 -10.25 -0.05 -2.04
C GLY A 152 -10.87 1.32 -1.76
N ALA A 153 -11.35 1.55 -0.53
CA ALA A 153 -11.88 2.84 -0.11
C ALA A 153 -10.80 3.94 0.00
N VAL A 154 -9.59 3.59 0.46
CA VAL A 154 -8.44 4.53 0.50
C VAL A 154 -8.01 4.96 -0.89
N LEU A 155 -8.07 4.04 -1.87
CA LEU A 155 -7.64 4.28 -3.25
C LEU A 155 -8.76 4.85 -4.14
N ALA A 156 -10.03 4.71 -3.73
CA ALA A 156 -11.17 5.19 -4.47
C ALA A 156 -11.38 6.69 -4.32
N ASP A 157 -12.05 7.29 -5.30
CA ASP A 157 -12.30 8.73 -5.35
C ASP A 157 -13.45 9.14 -4.40
N THR A 158 -13.24 10.22 -3.68
CA THR A 158 -14.16 11.13 -2.97
C THR A 158 -15.22 10.55 -1.99
N THR A 159 -16.14 9.66 -2.37
CA THR A 159 -17.25 9.26 -1.47
C THR A 159 -16.79 8.29 -0.38
N ALA A 160 -15.88 7.37 -0.71
CA ALA A 160 -15.32 6.43 0.25
C ALA A 160 -14.29 7.13 1.17
N GLN A 161 -13.60 8.16 0.67
CA GLN A 161 -12.74 9.03 1.49
C GLN A 161 -13.55 9.78 2.54
N SER A 162 -14.79 10.19 2.25
CA SER A 162 -15.66 10.83 3.23
C SER A 162 -16.03 9.90 4.40
N GLN A 163 -16.24 8.60 4.14
CA GLN A 163 -16.47 7.62 5.20
C GLN A 163 -15.25 7.44 6.11
N ILE A 164 -14.05 7.37 5.53
CA ILE A 164 -12.81 7.27 6.30
C ILE A 164 -12.59 8.53 7.13
N ALA A 165 -12.80 9.71 6.55
CA ALA A 165 -12.73 10.99 7.24
C ALA A 165 -13.73 11.07 8.40
N GLN A 166 -14.94 10.53 8.25
CA GLN A 166 -15.93 10.43 9.32
C GLN A 166 -15.44 9.54 10.49
N LEU A 167 -14.81 8.38 10.20
CA LEU A 167 -14.24 7.53 11.25
C LEU A 167 -13.10 8.23 12.00
N GLN A 168 -12.26 8.96 11.28
CA GLN A 168 -11.18 9.77 11.85
C GLN A 168 -11.74 10.89 12.73
N SER A 169 -12.72 11.65 12.20
CA SER A 169 -13.39 12.73 12.94
C SER A 169 -14.08 12.22 14.20
N GLN A 170 -14.78 11.09 14.15
CA GLN A 170 -15.38 10.49 15.33
C GLN A 170 -14.35 10.14 16.39
N CYS A 171 -13.19 9.56 16.02
CA CYS A 171 -12.14 9.26 16.97
C CYS A 171 -11.50 10.53 17.56
N ALA A 172 -11.32 11.57 16.75
CA ALA A 172 -10.79 12.85 17.21
C ALA A 172 -11.74 13.54 18.19
N ASN A 173 -13.04 13.51 17.91
CA ASN A 173 -14.06 14.07 18.79
C ASN A 173 -14.16 13.26 20.10
N ASP A 174 -14.28 11.93 20.01
CA ASP A 174 -14.43 11.05 21.18
C ASP A 174 -13.25 11.15 22.16
N LEU A 175 -12.03 11.40 21.67
CA LEU A 175 -10.81 11.39 22.46
C LEU A 175 -10.33 12.78 22.88
N PHE A 176 -10.63 13.82 22.09
CA PHE A 176 -10.01 15.14 22.24
C PHE A 176 -11.01 16.30 22.21
N ASP A 177 -12.33 16.03 22.16
CA ASP A 177 -13.39 17.02 21.91
C ASP A 177 -13.09 17.88 20.65
N TRP A 178 -12.43 17.27 19.66
CA TRP A 178 -12.04 17.92 18.42
C TRP A 178 -13.15 17.77 17.39
N VAL A 179 -13.89 18.86 17.18
CA VAL A 179 -15.00 18.90 16.21
C VAL A 179 -14.48 19.38 14.86
N ILE A 180 -14.66 18.56 13.85
CA ILE A 180 -14.38 18.90 12.47
C ILE A 180 -15.72 19.15 11.77
N GLU A 181 -15.90 20.34 11.23
CA GLU A 181 -17.01 20.60 10.29
C GLU A 181 -16.64 19.91 8.97
N VAL A 182 -17.15 18.72 8.76
CA VAL A 182 -17.08 18.06 7.46
C VAL A 182 -18.23 18.68 6.65
N ASP A 183 -17.90 19.49 5.65
CA ASP A 183 -18.89 19.99 4.72
C ASP A 183 -19.66 18.80 4.12
N GLU A 184 -20.97 18.73 4.41
CA GLU A 184 -21.83 17.78 3.74
C GLU A 184 -21.77 18.10 2.24
N VAL A 185 -21.22 17.18 1.46
CA VAL A 185 -21.27 17.28 0.01
C VAL A 185 -22.75 17.21 -0.38
N ASP A 186 -23.31 18.35 -0.75
CA ASP A 186 -24.65 18.42 -1.30
C ASP A 186 -24.74 17.42 -2.47
N VAL A 187 -25.44 16.33 -2.24
CA VAL A 187 -25.83 15.40 -3.30
C VAL A 187 -26.86 16.16 -4.14
N ILE A 188 -26.40 16.77 -5.22
CA ILE A 188 -27.28 17.34 -6.22
C ILE A 188 -28.00 16.18 -6.89
N GLU A 189 -29.29 16.02 -6.60
CA GLU A 189 -30.21 15.10 -7.27
C GLU A 189 -30.34 15.44 -8.78
#